data_ba636db128c99e8e3cf20f0506261b33
#
_entry.id   ba636db128c99e8e3cf20f0506261b33
#
_cell.length_a   1.000
_cell.length_b   1.000
_cell.length_c   1.000
_cell.angle_alpha   90.00
_cell.angle_beta   90.00
_cell.angle_gamma   90.00
#
_symmetry.space_group_name_H-M   'P 1'
#
loop_
_entity.id
_entity.type
_entity.pdbx_description
1 polymer ?
#
loop_
_entity_poly.entity_id
_entity_poly.type
_entity_poly.pdbx_seq_one_letter_code
_entity_poly.pdbx_strand_id
1 'polypeptide(L)'
;MKYLLSLSMVLLLCGCGSNRQIEQELSTATRLLRIEPDSSLRIIENIAPDRILRRSTRAKYALLYSAALDKNYVDADDDSLIRIAYRYYDNRICSDSVKFLINYHYGRIYQNGDDYQEAMRYYLTAEKYAFAAHKNYYLGLVYSRIGEVYSEQMNFNGALEYYRNAYGAWEKLRKPAFMNNATLNIANAYSSLGDNDNAVKYYSQALQAAVQQEDNDMVIACLSNLGDIYVNEGDYPKALKAVKEIERTAPDGLSIYQYRVLAKVYYLQHKIDSARYYFNIASELAEDIRDDAQLAYLSIQIELASGNSEEAANSINEYIWLSDSISRMVVSQSATAAEGKYYKEQTAFASYRLKVRTYFEYIVGLLICTVAIFLIYYYRERMKRKQQQVERYMLAVDSIRASKNRILEHLAVKEGQEVQLKELVLSRFEFLDQLGRAFYERNNTKAQQEVIYKQVRNFFTNLASNPATKKELEEIVNTVNDNIIVKLRKQFSKFKPADIDLLCYIYAGFSAQIISVIIGDSVSNVYNRKSRLKARIAASDSAEKDFFIQKM
;
A
#
# COMPACT_ATOMS: atom_id res chain seq x y z
N MET A 1 40.93 -41.67 -28.35
CA MET A 1 41.01 -40.38 -27.62
C MET A 1 40.85 -39.16 -28.54
N LYS A 2 41.53 -39.05 -29.70
CA LYS A 2 41.39 -37.90 -30.63
C LYS A 2 39.96 -37.72 -31.17
N TYR A 3 39.23 -38.77 -31.52
CA TYR A 3 37.83 -38.70 -32.03
C TYR A 3 36.80 -38.34 -30.95
N LEU A 4 37.03 -38.68 -29.69
CA LEU A 4 36.20 -38.27 -28.57
C LEU A 4 36.35 -36.76 -28.25
N LEU A 5 37.58 -36.23 -28.36
CA LEU A 5 37.86 -34.78 -28.22
C LEU A 5 37.27 -33.96 -29.36
N SER A 6 37.33 -34.46 -30.62
CA SER A 6 36.74 -33.78 -31.77
C SER A 6 35.19 -33.80 -31.70
N LEU A 7 34.58 -34.88 -31.25
CA LEU A 7 33.13 -34.99 -31.07
C LEU A 7 32.64 -34.08 -29.94
N SER A 8 33.39 -33.98 -28.82
CA SER A 8 33.05 -33.05 -27.72
C SER A 8 33.22 -31.61 -28.13
N MET A 9 34.20 -31.29 -29.01
CA MET A 9 34.43 -29.95 -29.50
C MET A 9 33.35 -29.51 -30.51
N VAL A 10 32.86 -30.39 -31.35
CA VAL A 10 31.72 -30.15 -32.27
C VAL A 10 30.42 -29.95 -31.49
N LEU A 11 30.17 -30.76 -30.46
CA LEU A 11 29.00 -30.60 -29.57
C LEU A 11 29.04 -29.27 -28.80
N LEU A 12 30.20 -28.80 -28.37
CA LEU A 12 30.39 -27.50 -27.72
C LEU A 12 30.16 -26.31 -28.71
N LEU A 13 30.60 -26.45 -29.95
CA LEU A 13 30.42 -25.41 -30.97
C LEU A 13 28.96 -25.32 -31.44
N CYS A 14 28.25 -26.45 -31.59
CA CYS A 14 26.83 -26.46 -31.92
C CYS A 14 25.96 -25.85 -30.79
N GLY A 15 26.29 -26.14 -29.53
CA GLY A 15 25.58 -25.57 -28.36
C GLY A 15 25.78 -24.07 -28.18
N CYS A 16 26.94 -23.52 -28.58
CA CYS A 16 27.18 -22.07 -28.54
C CYS A 16 26.42 -21.30 -29.65
N GLY A 17 26.26 -21.89 -30.84
CA GLY A 17 25.52 -21.27 -31.95
C GLY A 17 24.01 -21.17 -31.65
N SER A 18 23.42 -22.25 -31.17
CA SER A 18 21.99 -22.29 -30.82
C SER A 18 21.59 -21.27 -29.74
N ASN A 19 22.38 -21.14 -28.67
CA ASN A 19 22.10 -20.13 -27.63
C ASN A 19 22.22 -18.69 -28.12
N ARG A 20 23.13 -18.40 -29.05
CA ARG A 20 23.30 -17.06 -29.60
C ARG A 20 22.10 -16.66 -30.46
N GLN A 21 21.57 -17.58 -31.26
CA GLN A 21 20.38 -17.34 -32.05
C GLN A 21 19.17 -17.09 -31.15
N ILE A 22 18.93 -17.93 -30.15
CA ILE A 22 17.84 -17.74 -29.17
C ILE A 22 17.95 -16.40 -28.45
N GLU A 23 19.15 -15.98 -28.05
CA GLU A 23 19.34 -14.66 -27.41
C GLU A 23 19.02 -13.50 -28.37
N GLN A 24 19.28 -13.64 -29.66
CA GLN A 24 18.89 -12.67 -30.67
C GLN A 24 17.37 -12.62 -30.86
N GLU A 25 16.71 -13.78 -30.91
CA GLU A 25 15.25 -13.91 -30.99
C GLU A 25 14.58 -13.27 -29.76
N LEU A 26 15.07 -13.56 -28.55
CA LEU A 26 14.58 -12.94 -27.30
C LEU A 26 14.82 -11.43 -27.27
N SER A 27 15.94 -10.95 -27.81
CA SER A 27 16.22 -9.51 -27.92
C SER A 27 15.25 -8.83 -28.89
N THR A 28 14.95 -9.48 -30.01
CA THR A 28 13.96 -9.01 -30.99
C THR A 28 12.57 -8.96 -30.38
N ALA A 29 12.15 -10.05 -29.73
CA ALA A 29 10.86 -10.12 -29.03
C ALA A 29 10.73 -9.05 -27.95
N THR A 30 11.81 -8.81 -27.16
CA THR A 30 11.81 -7.75 -26.14
C THR A 30 11.57 -6.36 -26.74
N ARG A 31 12.13 -6.08 -27.93
CA ARG A 31 11.92 -4.81 -28.62
C ARG A 31 10.48 -4.67 -29.13
N LEU A 32 9.93 -5.77 -29.69
CA LEU A 32 8.58 -5.80 -30.25
C LEU A 32 7.48 -5.78 -29.20
N LEU A 33 7.75 -6.27 -27.98
CA LEU A 33 6.76 -6.37 -26.90
C LEU A 33 5.98 -5.07 -26.61
N ARG A 34 6.58 -3.91 -26.89
CA ARG A 34 5.93 -2.60 -26.69
C ARG A 34 5.20 -2.07 -27.92
N ILE A 35 5.58 -2.51 -29.10
CA ILE A 35 5.13 -1.93 -30.38
C ILE A 35 4.15 -2.88 -31.05
N GLU A 36 4.49 -4.15 -31.07
CA GLU A 36 3.76 -5.23 -31.71
C GLU A 36 3.74 -6.47 -30.79
N PRO A 37 2.93 -6.47 -29.71
CA PRO A 37 2.92 -7.56 -28.72
C PRO A 37 2.66 -8.93 -29.34
N ASP A 38 1.75 -9.02 -30.31
CA ASP A 38 1.40 -10.24 -31.04
C ASP A 38 2.61 -10.82 -31.80
N SER A 39 3.38 -9.97 -32.49
CA SER A 39 4.62 -10.40 -33.16
C SER A 39 5.68 -10.85 -32.15
N SER A 40 5.75 -10.22 -30.97
CA SER A 40 6.62 -10.65 -29.87
C SER A 40 6.23 -12.04 -29.38
N LEU A 41 4.95 -12.29 -29.14
CA LEU A 41 4.43 -13.57 -28.67
C LEU A 41 4.75 -14.69 -29.68
N ARG A 42 4.46 -14.49 -30.96
CA ARG A 42 4.77 -15.46 -32.02
C ARG A 42 6.27 -15.81 -32.08
N ILE A 43 7.16 -14.86 -31.93
CA ILE A 43 8.61 -15.15 -31.90
C ILE A 43 8.94 -16.05 -30.71
N ILE A 44 8.38 -15.77 -29.54
CA ILE A 44 8.67 -16.52 -28.31
C ILE A 44 8.13 -17.94 -28.38
N GLU A 45 6.93 -18.15 -28.90
CA GLU A 45 6.29 -19.45 -29.09
C GLU A 45 7.07 -20.37 -30.05
N ASN A 46 7.72 -19.77 -31.04
CA ASN A 46 8.59 -20.52 -31.97
C ASN A 46 9.92 -20.97 -31.35
N ILE A 47 10.28 -20.48 -30.14
CA ILE A 47 11.49 -20.91 -29.43
C ILE A 47 11.19 -22.22 -28.70
N ALA A 48 11.83 -23.31 -29.13
CA ALA A 48 11.73 -24.60 -28.43
C ALA A 48 12.43 -24.52 -27.05
N PRO A 49 11.72 -24.66 -25.91
CA PRO A 49 12.31 -24.49 -24.57
C PRO A 49 13.45 -25.45 -24.28
N ASP A 50 13.40 -26.67 -24.85
CA ASP A 50 14.41 -27.72 -24.66
C ASP A 50 15.77 -27.35 -25.28
N ARG A 51 15.80 -26.45 -26.25
CA ARG A 51 17.02 -25.94 -26.86
C ARG A 51 17.70 -24.86 -26.02
N ILE A 52 17.05 -24.36 -24.97
CA ILE A 52 17.61 -23.31 -24.10
C ILE A 52 18.50 -23.97 -23.03
N LEU A 53 19.79 -24.06 -23.32
CA LEU A 53 20.75 -24.72 -22.45
C LEU A 53 21.15 -23.91 -21.22
N ARG A 54 21.21 -22.56 -21.35
CA ARG A 54 21.65 -21.69 -20.26
C ARG A 54 20.49 -21.34 -19.35
N ARG A 55 20.65 -21.54 -18.04
CA ARG A 55 19.63 -21.17 -17.03
C ARG A 55 19.25 -19.69 -17.08
N SER A 56 20.22 -18.80 -17.34
CA SER A 56 19.95 -17.35 -17.48
C SER A 56 19.05 -17.04 -18.69
N THR A 57 19.31 -17.66 -19.83
CA THR A 57 18.52 -17.49 -21.05
C THR A 57 17.13 -18.09 -20.86
N ARG A 58 17.01 -19.23 -20.17
CA ARG A 58 15.72 -19.84 -19.83
C ARG A 58 14.89 -18.93 -18.90
N ALA A 59 15.53 -18.29 -17.94
CA ALA A 59 14.85 -17.32 -17.06
C ALA A 59 14.38 -16.07 -17.81
N LYS A 60 15.20 -15.55 -18.74
CA LYS A 60 14.78 -14.45 -19.64
C LYS A 60 13.62 -14.83 -20.52
N TYR A 61 13.68 -16.03 -21.15
CA TYR A 61 12.61 -16.59 -21.96
C TYR A 61 11.30 -16.64 -21.17
N ALA A 62 11.32 -17.25 -19.99
CA ALA A 62 10.15 -17.39 -19.15
C ALA A 62 9.54 -16.04 -18.76
N LEU A 63 10.37 -15.07 -18.35
CA LEU A 63 9.91 -13.73 -17.98
C LEU A 63 9.32 -12.98 -19.17
N LEU A 64 9.97 -13.06 -20.34
CA LEU A 64 9.50 -12.39 -21.54
C LEU A 64 8.23 -13.04 -22.09
N TYR A 65 8.11 -14.37 -21.98
CA TYR A 65 6.92 -15.07 -22.41
C TYR A 65 5.71 -14.71 -21.51
N SER A 66 5.88 -14.71 -20.20
CA SER A 66 4.83 -14.22 -19.29
C SER A 66 4.41 -12.78 -19.60
N ALA A 67 5.37 -11.91 -19.93
CA ALA A 67 5.08 -10.54 -20.32
C ALA A 67 4.37 -10.44 -21.70
N ALA A 68 4.69 -11.32 -22.63
CA ALA A 68 4.05 -11.36 -23.94
C ALA A 68 2.62 -11.90 -23.86
N LEU A 69 2.36 -12.92 -23.04
CA LEU A 69 1.01 -13.40 -22.77
C LEU A 69 0.14 -12.28 -22.17
N ASP A 70 0.60 -11.64 -21.10
CA ASP A 70 -0.14 -10.53 -20.45
C ASP A 70 -0.44 -9.38 -21.43
N LYS A 71 0.51 -9.05 -22.33
CA LYS A 71 0.34 -7.99 -23.31
C LYS A 71 -0.64 -8.33 -24.44
N ASN A 72 -0.85 -9.61 -24.70
CA ASN A 72 -1.79 -10.12 -25.68
C ASN A 72 -3.12 -10.57 -25.05
N TYR A 73 -3.35 -10.22 -23.77
CA TYR A 73 -4.57 -10.61 -23.05
C TYR A 73 -4.79 -12.12 -22.98
N VAL A 74 -3.70 -12.89 -22.99
CA VAL A 74 -3.73 -14.34 -22.82
C VAL A 74 -3.45 -14.65 -21.36
N ASP A 75 -4.44 -15.16 -20.68
CA ASP A 75 -4.33 -15.53 -19.29
C ASP A 75 -3.49 -16.80 -19.13
N ALA A 76 -2.58 -16.80 -18.16
CA ALA A 76 -1.81 -17.97 -17.82
C ALA A 76 -2.55 -18.75 -16.74
N ASP A 77 -2.74 -20.08 -16.96
CA ASP A 77 -3.50 -20.95 -16.07
C ASP A 77 -2.71 -21.33 -14.80
N ASP A 78 -1.36 -21.26 -14.86
CA ASP A 78 -0.50 -21.61 -13.74
C ASP A 78 0.80 -20.78 -13.70
N ASP A 79 1.56 -20.96 -12.61
CA ASP A 79 2.83 -20.28 -12.40
C ASP A 79 4.06 -21.01 -12.97
N SER A 80 3.89 -22.11 -13.72
CA SER A 80 4.98 -22.97 -14.18
C SER A 80 6.04 -22.20 -14.96
N LEU A 81 5.59 -21.27 -15.82
CA LEU A 81 6.44 -20.45 -16.65
C LEU A 81 7.20 -19.39 -15.83
N ILE A 82 6.50 -18.53 -15.09
CA ILE A 82 7.12 -17.44 -14.32
C ILE A 82 7.98 -17.97 -13.17
N ARG A 83 7.67 -19.16 -12.63
CA ARG A 83 8.44 -19.85 -11.60
C ARG A 83 9.88 -20.13 -12.03
N ILE A 84 10.13 -20.36 -13.34
CA ILE A 84 11.48 -20.51 -13.88
C ILE A 84 12.29 -19.23 -13.68
N ALA A 85 11.71 -18.09 -14.00
CA ALA A 85 12.35 -16.78 -13.79
C ALA A 85 12.54 -16.49 -12.29
N TYR A 86 11.51 -16.71 -11.49
CA TYR A 86 11.57 -16.51 -10.04
C TYR A 86 12.71 -17.29 -9.41
N ARG A 87 12.75 -18.63 -9.60
CA ARG A 87 13.80 -19.51 -9.04
C ARG A 87 15.21 -19.12 -9.48
N TYR A 88 15.35 -18.55 -10.66
CA TYR A 88 16.66 -18.10 -11.14
C TYR A 88 17.09 -16.78 -10.49
N TYR A 89 16.19 -15.82 -10.33
CA TYR A 89 16.52 -14.48 -9.88
C TYR A 89 16.37 -14.26 -8.36
N ASP A 90 15.64 -15.12 -7.65
CA ASP A 90 15.32 -15.00 -6.22
C ASP A 90 16.56 -14.74 -5.34
N ASN A 91 17.60 -15.55 -5.52
CA ASN A 91 18.84 -15.46 -4.74
C ASN A 91 20.01 -14.80 -5.51
N ARG A 92 19.71 -14.00 -6.54
CA ARG A 92 20.72 -13.34 -7.35
C ARG A 92 20.56 -11.83 -7.34
N ILE A 93 21.70 -11.14 -7.49
CA ILE A 93 21.69 -9.69 -7.71
C ILE A 93 21.12 -9.45 -9.12
N CYS A 94 19.95 -8.86 -9.20
CA CYS A 94 19.31 -8.43 -10.44
C CYS A 94 18.70 -7.05 -10.26
N SER A 95 18.35 -6.40 -11.39
CA SER A 95 17.73 -5.07 -11.34
C SER A 95 16.34 -5.11 -10.70
N ASP A 96 15.95 -4.01 -10.05
CA ASP A 96 14.61 -3.87 -9.48
C ASP A 96 13.52 -3.98 -10.55
N SER A 97 13.81 -3.63 -11.80
CA SER A 97 12.90 -3.86 -12.93
C SER A 97 12.60 -5.33 -13.19
N VAL A 98 13.58 -6.21 -13.05
CA VAL A 98 13.38 -7.67 -13.19
C VAL A 98 12.56 -8.20 -12.02
N LYS A 99 12.87 -7.75 -10.80
CA LYS A 99 12.10 -8.11 -9.61
C LYS A 99 10.65 -7.62 -9.68
N PHE A 100 10.45 -6.41 -10.20
CA PHE A 100 9.12 -5.89 -10.49
C PHE A 100 8.34 -6.81 -11.41
N LEU A 101 8.89 -7.12 -12.59
CA LEU A 101 8.19 -7.93 -13.59
C LEU A 101 7.83 -9.32 -13.07
N ILE A 102 8.74 -9.97 -12.35
CA ILE A 102 8.48 -11.28 -11.76
C ILE A 102 7.29 -11.22 -10.80
N ASN A 103 7.30 -10.27 -9.86
CA ASN A 103 6.22 -10.16 -8.88
C ASN A 103 4.92 -9.68 -9.51
N TYR A 104 4.97 -8.79 -10.49
CA TYR A 104 3.81 -8.35 -11.25
C TYR A 104 3.11 -9.52 -11.96
N HIS A 105 3.87 -10.37 -12.68
CA HIS A 105 3.27 -11.52 -13.39
C HIS A 105 2.79 -12.62 -12.43
N TYR A 106 3.44 -12.82 -11.28
CA TYR A 106 2.86 -13.68 -10.24
C TYR A 106 1.53 -13.12 -9.74
N GLY A 107 1.47 -11.81 -9.47
CA GLY A 107 0.21 -11.15 -9.10
C GLY A 107 -0.89 -11.39 -10.13
N ARG A 108 -0.57 -11.31 -11.42
CA ARG A 108 -1.51 -11.56 -12.53
C ARG A 108 -2.05 -12.99 -12.50
N ILE A 109 -1.18 -13.99 -12.34
CA ILE A 109 -1.58 -15.40 -12.31
C ILE A 109 -2.52 -15.68 -11.14
N TYR A 110 -2.17 -15.19 -9.96
CA TYR A 110 -3.03 -15.36 -8.78
C TYR A 110 -4.35 -14.59 -8.89
N GLN A 111 -4.34 -13.39 -9.52
CA GLN A 111 -5.56 -12.64 -9.79
C GLN A 111 -6.48 -13.40 -10.76
N ASN A 112 -5.94 -13.97 -11.84
CA ASN A 112 -6.71 -14.77 -12.80
C ASN A 112 -7.28 -16.06 -12.18
N GLY A 113 -6.60 -16.61 -11.16
CA GLY A 113 -7.08 -17.75 -10.38
C GLY A 113 -7.95 -17.37 -9.17
N ASP A 114 -8.42 -16.13 -9.09
CA ASP A 114 -9.23 -15.59 -7.99
C ASP A 114 -8.59 -15.69 -6.59
N ASP A 115 -7.26 -15.93 -6.52
CA ASP A 115 -6.51 -15.84 -5.26
C ASP A 115 -6.04 -14.40 -5.03
N TYR A 116 -6.99 -13.54 -4.69
CA TYR A 116 -6.75 -12.11 -4.49
C TYR A 116 -5.78 -11.81 -3.33
N GLN A 117 -5.65 -12.73 -2.37
CA GLN A 117 -4.69 -12.58 -1.27
C GLN A 117 -3.25 -12.68 -1.77
N GLU A 118 -2.93 -13.75 -2.50
CA GLU A 118 -1.59 -13.92 -3.07
C GLU A 118 -1.33 -12.90 -4.16
N ALA A 119 -2.32 -12.57 -5.00
CA ALA A 119 -2.23 -11.50 -5.98
C ALA A 119 -1.81 -10.18 -5.32
N MET A 120 -2.49 -9.77 -4.24
CA MET A 120 -2.17 -8.56 -3.48
C MET A 120 -0.75 -8.60 -2.91
N ARG A 121 -0.33 -9.72 -2.31
CA ARG A 121 1.02 -9.89 -1.76
C ARG A 121 2.10 -9.66 -2.82
N TYR A 122 1.92 -10.23 -4.00
CA TYR A 122 2.86 -10.06 -5.10
C TYR A 122 2.82 -8.65 -5.70
N TYR A 123 1.65 -8.04 -5.87
CA TYR A 123 1.54 -6.67 -6.38
C TYR A 123 2.16 -5.64 -5.44
N LEU A 124 1.96 -5.76 -4.13
CA LEU A 124 2.61 -4.88 -3.16
C LEU A 124 4.13 -5.06 -3.14
N THR A 125 4.61 -6.29 -3.41
CA THR A 125 6.03 -6.55 -3.58
C THR A 125 6.55 -5.93 -4.88
N ALA A 126 5.78 -6.01 -5.97
CA ALA A 126 6.09 -5.34 -7.24
C ALA A 126 6.11 -3.81 -7.09
N GLU A 127 5.14 -3.23 -6.37
CA GLU A 127 5.10 -1.80 -6.07
C GLU A 127 6.41 -1.30 -5.44
N LYS A 128 6.90 -2.01 -4.41
CA LYS A 128 8.19 -1.71 -3.78
C LYS A 128 9.33 -1.65 -4.79
N TYR A 129 9.39 -2.60 -5.73
CA TYR A 129 10.42 -2.62 -6.75
C TYR A 129 10.19 -1.59 -7.86
N ALA A 130 8.95 -1.20 -8.15
CA ALA A 130 8.63 -0.09 -9.05
C ALA A 130 9.15 1.24 -8.51
N PHE A 131 9.00 1.48 -7.20
CA PHE A 131 9.58 2.64 -6.52
C PHE A 131 11.11 2.61 -6.56
N ALA A 132 11.74 1.48 -6.22
CA ALA A 132 13.19 1.34 -6.25
C ALA A 132 13.78 1.53 -7.66
N ALA A 133 13.05 1.11 -8.69
CA ALA A 133 13.44 1.29 -10.09
C ALA A 133 13.19 2.72 -10.62
N HIS A 134 12.52 3.59 -9.86
CA HIS A 134 12.11 4.95 -10.26
C HIS A 134 11.32 4.98 -11.58
N LYS A 135 10.43 4.00 -11.82
CA LYS A 135 9.69 3.88 -13.07
C LYS A 135 8.19 4.11 -12.89
N ASN A 136 7.73 5.31 -13.23
CA ASN A 136 6.30 5.64 -13.20
C ASN A 136 5.43 4.69 -14.04
N TYR A 137 5.96 4.11 -15.13
CA TYR A 137 5.26 3.11 -15.92
C TYR A 137 4.90 1.86 -15.10
N TYR A 138 5.84 1.37 -14.29
CA TYR A 138 5.60 0.22 -13.42
C TYR A 138 4.64 0.56 -12.28
N LEU A 139 4.75 1.77 -11.73
CA LEU A 139 3.82 2.26 -10.72
C LEU A 139 2.39 2.32 -11.27
N GLY A 140 2.20 2.88 -12.47
CA GLY A 140 0.89 2.92 -13.10
C GLY A 140 0.29 1.53 -13.30
N LEU A 141 1.08 0.56 -13.80
CA LEU A 141 0.63 -0.81 -13.98
C LEU A 141 0.19 -1.44 -12.67
N VAL A 142 1.06 -1.41 -11.65
CA VAL A 142 0.78 -2.10 -10.39
C VAL A 142 -0.35 -1.45 -9.60
N TYR A 143 -0.45 -0.12 -9.63
CA TYR A 143 -1.57 0.58 -8.98
C TYR A 143 -2.91 0.23 -9.63
N SER A 144 -2.98 0.12 -10.96
CA SER A 144 -4.19 -0.32 -11.63
C SER A 144 -4.61 -1.72 -11.14
N ARG A 145 -3.66 -2.66 -11.06
CA ARG A 145 -3.95 -4.04 -10.61
C ARG A 145 -4.34 -4.12 -9.14
N ILE A 146 -3.66 -3.37 -8.25
CA ILE A 146 -4.06 -3.32 -6.84
C ILE A 146 -5.47 -2.72 -6.71
N GLY A 147 -5.79 -1.69 -7.47
CA GLY A 147 -7.13 -1.12 -7.52
C GLY A 147 -8.18 -2.13 -7.97
N GLU A 148 -7.89 -2.93 -8.99
CA GLU A 148 -8.77 -4.02 -9.45
C GLU A 148 -8.99 -5.06 -8.35
N VAL A 149 -7.92 -5.53 -7.68
CA VAL A 149 -8.05 -6.49 -6.57
C VAL A 149 -8.91 -5.93 -5.43
N TYR A 150 -8.76 -4.65 -5.07
CA TYR A 150 -9.63 -4.01 -4.09
C TYR A 150 -11.07 -3.93 -4.56
N SER A 151 -11.30 -3.66 -5.85
CA SER A 151 -12.64 -3.61 -6.45
C SER A 151 -13.33 -4.98 -6.40
N GLU A 152 -12.62 -6.05 -6.76
CA GLU A 152 -13.14 -7.42 -6.67
C GLU A 152 -13.50 -7.83 -5.23
N GLN A 153 -12.79 -7.29 -4.26
CA GLN A 153 -13.09 -7.47 -2.83
C GLN A 153 -14.15 -6.49 -2.30
N MET A 154 -14.82 -5.75 -3.17
CA MET A 154 -15.80 -4.71 -2.84
C MET A 154 -15.26 -3.59 -1.90
N ASN A 155 -13.94 -3.45 -1.81
CA ASN A 155 -13.30 -2.32 -1.12
C ASN A 155 -13.11 -1.16 -2.08
N PHE A 156 -14.19 -0.52 -2.48
CA PHE A 156 -14.19 0.53 -3.49
C PHE A 156 -13.46 1.80 -3.05
N ASN A 157 -13.36 2.08 -1.76
CA ASN A 157 -12.55 3.19 -1.25
C ASN A 157 -11.05 2.93 -1.45
N GLY A 158 -10.58 1.72 -1.17
CA GLY A 158 -9.22 1.30 -1.47
C GLY A 158 -8.93 1.30 -2.97
N ALA A 159 -9.87 0.77 -3.77
CA ALA A 159 -9.78 0.79 -5.23
C ALA A 159 -9.62 2.23 -5.76
N LEU A 160 -10.46 3.17 -5.28
CA LEU A 160 -10.44 4.57 -5.68
C LEU A 160 -9.09 5.25 -5.40
N GLU A 161 -8.48 4.97 -4.25
CA GLU A 161 -7.16 5.50 -3.90
C GLU A 161 -6.10 5.03 -4.92
N TYR A 162 -6.05 3.72 -5.18
CA TYR A 162 -5.07 3.15 -6.10
C TYR A 162 -5.31 3.54 -7.56
N TYR A 163 -6.55 3.66 -8.01
CA TYR A 163 -6.85 4.16 -9.36
C TYR A 163 -6.44 5.62 -9.56
N ARG A 164 -6.57 6.47 -8.54
CA ARG A 164 -6.05 7.84 -8.57
C ARG A 164 -4.52 7.86 -8.62
N ASN A 165 -3.86 6.98 -7.88
CA ASN A 165 -2.41 6.84 -7.93
C ASN A 165 -1.95 6.36 -9.32
N ALA A 166 -2.70 5.42 -9.95
CA ALA A 166 -2.45 4.99 -11.31
C ALA A 166 -2.60 6.15 -12.30
N TYR A 167 -3.70 6.92 -12.22
CA TYR A 167 -3.92 8.10 -13.04
C TYR A 167 -2.73 9.07 -12.95
N GLY A 168 -2.30 9.44 -11.73
CA GLY A 168 -1.17 10.33 -11.51
C GLY A 168 0.17 9.81 -12.06
N ALA A 169 0.37 8.48 -12.06
CA ALA A 169 1.55 7.87 -12.68
C ALA A 169 1.51 7.97 -14.22
N TRP A 170 0.33 7.76 -14.81
CA TRP A 170 0.12 7.86 -16.26
C TRP A 170 0.15 9.31 -16.76
N GLU A 171 -0.36 10.26 -15.97
CA GLU A 171 -0.31 11.69 -16.26
C GLU A 171 1.14 12.17 -16.38
N LYS A 172 2.02 11.81 -15.43
CA LYS A 172 3.46 12.12 -15.48
C LYS A 172 4.14 11.60 -16.76
N LEU A 173 3.62 10.50 -17.32
CA LEU A 173 4.13 9.89 -18.54
C LEU A 173 3.41 10.37 -19.81
N ARG A 174 2.41 11.20 -19.68
CA ARG A 174 1.55 11.67 -20.78
C ARG A 174 1.02 10.49 -21.61
N LYS A 175 0.39 9.50 -20.93
CA LYS A 175 -0.18 8.30 -21.55
C LYS A 175 -1.71 8.38 -21.58
N PRO A 176 -2.33 9.04 -22.59
CA PRO A 176 -3.76 9.36 -22.58
C PRO A 176 -4.65 8.12 -22.52
N ALA A 177 -4.35 7.05 -23.23
CA ALA A 177 -5.15 5.81 -23.18
C ALA A 177 -5.16 5.19 -21.76
N PHE A 178 -4.02 5.11 -21.10
CA PHE A 178 -3.93 4.60 -19.72
C PHE A 178 -4.58 5.54 -18.71
N MET A 179 -4.48 6.86 -18.93
CA MET A 179 -5.21 7.85 -18.11
C MET A 179 -6.72 7.66 -18.25
N ASN A 180 -7.20 7.40 -19.47
CA ASN A 180 -8.61 7.18 -19.73
C ASN A 180 -9.12 5.90 -19.03
N ASN A 181 -8.38 4.80 -19.12
CA ASN A 181 -8.68 3.57 -18.38
C ASN A 181 -8.74 3.82 -16.86
N ALA A 182 -7.78 4.55 -16.30
CA ALA A 182 -7.80 4.90 -14.89
C ALA A 182 -9.02 5.79 -14.53
N THR A 183 -9.41 6.70 -15.41
CA THR A 183 -10.61 7.54 -15.24
C THR A 183 -11.89 6.71 -15.24
N LEU A 184 -12.00 5.73 -16.15
CA LEU A 184 -13.11 4.77 -16.17
C LEU A 184 -13.18 3.97 -14.85
N ASN A 185 -12.05 3.46 -14.38
CA ASN A 185 -11.99 2.69 -13.13
C ASN A 185 -12.36 3.55 -11.90
N ILE A 186 -11.97 4.82 -11.89
CA ILE A 186 -12.41 5.79 -10.88
C ILE A 186 -13.92 5.98 -10.94
N ALA A 187 -14.50 6.11 -12.13
CA ALA A 187 -15.94 6.22 -12.32
C ALA A 187 -16.68 4.97 -11.81
N ASN A 188 -16.18 3.77 -12.16
CA ASN A 188 -16.71 2.49 -11.69
C ASN A 188 -16.70 2.40 -10.15
N ALA A 189 -15.61 2.82 -9.51
CA ALA A 189 -15.51 2.82 -8.06
C ALA A 189 -16.50 3.80 -7.40
N TYR A 190 -16.71 5.00 -7.97
CA TYR A 190 -17.74 5.92 -7.49
C TYR A 190 -19.15 5.37 -7.68
N SER A 191 -19.44 4.75 -8.82
CA SER A 191 -20.72 4.11 -9.09
C SER A 191 -21.00 3.01 -8.07
N SER A 192 -20.02 2.17 -7.78
CA SER A 192 -20.12 1.10 -6.77
C SER A 192 -20.27 1.63 -5.33
N LEU A 193 -19.78 2.83 -5.05
CA LEU A 193 -20.01 3.54 -3.78
C LEU A 193 -21.38 4.22 -3.70
N GLY A 194 -22.14 4.24 -4.80
CA GLY A 194 -23.42 4.95 -4.90
C GLY A 194 -23.27 6.49 -5.06
N ASP A 195 -22.06 6.97 -5.32
CA ASP A 195 -21.80 8.39 -5.61
C ASP A 195 -22.00 8.66 -7.10
N ASN A 196 -23.27 8.69 -7.51
CA ASN A 196 -23.66 8.85 -8.91
C ASN A 196 -23.16 10.18 -9.51
N ASP A 197 -23.12 11.25 -8.74
CA ASP A 197 -22.67 12.57 -9.24
C ASP A 197 -21.22 12.50 -9.73
N ASN A 198 -20.33 11.95 -8.91
CA ASN A 198 -18.94 11.74 -9.29
C ASN A 198 -18.80 10.67 -10.37
N ALA A 199 -19.57 9.59 -10.31
CA ALA A 199 -19.57 8.55 -11.34
C ALA A 199 -19.88 9.14 -12.73
N VAL A 200 -21.00 9.88 -12.86
CA VAL A 200 -21.41 10.55 -14.12
C VAL A 200 -20.33 11.52 -14.60
N LYS A 201 -19.75 12.30 -13.70
CA LYS A 201 -18.65 13.22 -14.03
C LYS A 201 -17.46 12.51 -14.64
N TYR A 202 -16.96 11.44 -14.00
CA TYR A 202 -15.77 10.73 -14.45
C TYR A 202 -16.07 9.86 -15.70
N TYR A 203 -17.24 9.23 -15.79
CA TYR A 203 -17.67 8.56 -17.04
C TYR A 203 -17.76 9.54 -18.21
N SER A 204 -18.29 10.73 -17.99
CA SER A 204 -18.37 11.75 -19.05
C SER A 204 -16.99 12.23 -19.51
N GLN A 205 -16.04 12.35 -18.58
CA GLN A 205 -14.63 12.66 -18.90
C GLN A 205 -13.99 11.54 -19.70
N ALA A 206 -14.16 10.28 -19.26
CA ALA A 206 -13.63 9.12 -19.96
C ALA A 206 -14.25 8.97 -21.36
N LEU A 207 -15.56 9.18 -21.50
CA LEU A 207 -16.27 9.14 -22.76
C LEU A 207 -15.74 10.19 -23.74
N GLN A 208 -15.58 11.43 -23.28
CA GLN A 208 -15.04 12.51 -24.11
C GLN A 208 -13.62 12.18 -24.61
N ALA A 209 -12.78 11.63 -23.74
CA ALA A 209 -11.43 11.22 -24.12
C ALA A 209 -11.44 10.01 -25.08
N ALA A 210 -12.33 9.03 -24.87
CA ALA A 210 -12.49 7.87 -25.72
C ALA A 210 -12.90 8.26 -27.15
N VAL A 211 -13.87 9.15 -27.30
CA VAL A 211 -14.28 9.68 -28.61
C VAL A 211 -13.12 10.38 -29.32
N GLN A 212 -12.32 11.18 -28.59
CA GLN A 212 -11.13 11.83 -29.17
C GLN A 212 -10.02 10.86 -29.57
N GLN A 213 -9.96 9.69 -28.92
CA GLN A 213 -8.98 8.65 -29.20
C GLN A 213 -9.48 7.59 -30.19
N GLU A 214 -10.72 7.71 -30.65
CA GLU A 214 -11.40 6.71 -31.48
C GLU A 214 -11.45 5.30 -30.86
N ASP A 215 -11.53 5.26 -29.50
CA ASP A 215 -11.57 4.03 -28.70
C ASP A 215 -13.05 3.62 -28.52
N ASN A 216 -13.56 2.84 -29.45
CA ASN A 216 -14.95 2.42 -29.45
C ASN A 216 -15.31 1.53 -28.25
N ASP A 217 -14.40 0.68 -27.80
CA ASP A 217 -14.64 -0.21 -26.64
C ASP A 217 -14.83 0.63 -25.37
N MET A 218 -14.01 1.64 -25.19
CA MET A 218 -14.13 2.58 -24.07
C MET A 218 -15.40 3.43 -24.16
N VAL A 219 -15.80 3.86 -25.37
CA VAL A 219 -17.07 4.57 -25.61
C VAL A 219 -18.25 3.69 -25.18
N ILE A 220 -18.27 2.43 -25.60
CA ILE A 220 -19.31 1.46 -25.24
C ILE A 220 -19.34 1.25 -23.73
N ALA A 221 -18.19 1.05 -23.08
CA ALA A 221 -18.10 0.86 -21.63
C ALA A 221 -18.65 2.07 -20.85
N CYS A 222 -18.26 3.28 -21.23
CA CYS A 222 -18.76 4.51 -20.59
C CYS A 222 -20.25 4.70 -20.76
N LEU A 223 -20.77 4.50 -21.99
CA LEU A 223 -22.19 4.66 -22.28
C LEU A 223 -23.05 3.60 -21.58
N SER A 224 -22.56 2.36 -21.45
CA SER A 224 -23.24 1.29 -20.73
C SER A 224 -23.47 1.66 -19.26
N ASN A 225 -22.39 2.06 -18.59
CA ASN A 225 -22.47 2.45 -17.18
C ASN A 225 -23.30 3.74 -16.96
N LEU A 226 -23.17 4.73 -17.83
CA LEU A 226 -24.04 5.92 -17.81
C LEU A 226 -25.51 5.54 -18.03
N GLY A 227 -25.79 4.60 -18.93
CA GLY A 227 -27.13 4.08 -19.17
C GLY A 227 -27.77 3.53 -17.90
N ASP A 228 -27.06 2.70 -17.15
CA ASP A 228 -27.53 2.15 -15.86
C ASP A 228 -27.81 3.25 -14.83
N ILE A 229 -26.94 4.25 -14.73
CA ILE A 229 -27.15 5.39 -13.80
C ILE A 229 -28.39 6.17 -14.22
N TYR A 230 -28.55 6.52 -15.49
CA TYR A 230 -29.72 7.26 -15.98
C TYR A 230 -31.03 6.51 -15.76
N VAL A 231 -31.03 5.16 -15.88
CA VAL A 231 -32.20 4.36 -15.54
C VAL A 231 -32.53 4.49 -14.05
N ASN A 232 -31.54 4.40 -13.19
CA ASN A 232 -31.72 4.51 -11.75
C ASN A 232 -32.21 5.90 -11.32
N GLU A 233 -31.80 6.95 -12.04
CA GLU A 233 -32.24 8.32 -11.85
C GLU A 233 -33.59 8.65 -12.50
N GLY A 234 -34.17 7.72 -13.26
CA GLY A 234 -35.43 7.91 -13.98
C GLY A 234 -35.31 8.72 -15.28
N ASP A 235 -34.08 9.02 -15.73
CA ASP A 235 -33.83 9.73 -17.00
C ASP A 235 -33.79 8.71 -18.17
N TYR A 236 -34.96 8.09 -18.43
CA TYR A 236 -35.11 7.09 -19.50
C TYR A 236 -34.72 7.60 -20.90
N PRO A 237 -35.01 8.89 -21.26
CA PRO A 237 -34.53 9.41 -22.54
C PRO A 237 -33.03 9.37 -22.73
N LYS A 238 -32.25 9.68 -21.69
CA LYS A 238 -30.78 9.59 -21.75
C LYS A 238 -30.31 8.16 -21.80
N ALA A 239 -30.92 7.26 -21.00
CA ALA A 239 -30.58 5.83 -21.03
C ALA A 239 -30.79 5.24 -22.44
N LEU A 240 -31.95 5.48 -23.06
CA LEU A 240 -32.24 5.02 -24.43
C LEU A 240 -31.31 5.65 -25.46
N LYS A 241 -30.93 6.92 -25.30
CA LYS A 241 -29.96 7.57 -26.17
C LYS A 241 -28.58 6.90 -26.07
N ALA A 242 -28.14 6.54 -24.85
CA ALA A 242 -26.88 5.84 -24.64
C ALA A 242 -26.88 4.47 -25.37
N VAL A 243 -27.94 3.66 -25.19
CA VAL A 243 -28.08 2.37 -25.90
C VAL A 243 -28.07 2.54 -27.42
N LYS A 244 -28.79 3.52 -27.95
CA LYS A 244 -28.82 3.81 -29.40
C LYS A 244 -27.46 4.23 -29.94
N GLU A 245 -26.65 4.93 -29.14
CA GLU A 245 -25.30 5.30 -29.54
C GLU A 245 -24.37 4.09 -29.53
N ILE A 246 -24.51 3.19 -28.55
CA ILE A 246 -23.78 1.92 -28.49
C ILE A 246 -24.13 1.07 -29.74
N GLU A 247 -25.41 0.94 -30.07
CA GLU A 247 -25.86 0.18 -31.27
C GLU A 247 -25.20 0.67 -32.55
N ARG A 248 -24.89 1.96 -32.63
CA ARG A 248 -24.18 2.54 -33.80
C ARG A 248 -22.67 2.30 -33.76
N THR A 249 -22.11 2.14 -32.58
CA THR A 249 -20.66 2.04 -32.36
C THR A 249 -20.20 0.58 -32.29
N ALA A 250 -21.06 -0.32 -31.80
CA ALA A 250 -20.75 -1.72 -31.58
C ALA A 250 -20.85 -2.53 -32.89
N PRO A 251 -19.76 -3.09 -33.43
CA PRO A 251 -19.78 -3.88 -34.65
C PRO A 251 -20.50 -5.22 -34.46
N ASP A 252 -20.44 -5.79 -33.26
CA ASP A 252 -20.99 -7.11 -32.92
C ASP A 252 -22.37 -7.05 -32.28
N GLY A 253 -23.00 -5.87 -32.23
CA GLY A 253 -24.32 -5.64 -31.67
C GLY A 253 -24.31 -5.29 -30.16
N LEU A 254 -25.49 -5.38 -29.54
CA LEU A 254 -25.66 -5.07 -28.12
C LEU A 254 -25.29 -6.29 -27.25
N SER A 255 -24.70 -6.03 -26.09
CA SER A 255 -24.39 -7.04 -25.08
C SER A 255 -25.50 -7.17 -24.04
N ILE A 256 -25.35 -8.11 -23.10
CA ILE A 256 -26.25 -8.32 -21.95
C ILE A 256 -26.57 -7.01 -21.21
N TYR A 257 -25.58 -6.14 -21.02
CA TYR A 257 -25.74 -4.88 -20.27
C TYR A 257 -26.77 -3.95 -20.92
N GLN A 258 -26.74 -3.79 -22.23
CA GLN A 258 -27.66 -2.92 -22.95
C GLN A 258 -29.06 -3.51 -23.02
N TYR A 259 -29.17 -4.82 -23.24
CA TYR A 259 -30.47 -5.49 -23.20
C TYR A 259 -31.13 -5.44 -21.82
N ARG A 260 -30.33 -5.52 -20.74
CA ARG A 260 -30.81 -5.33 -19.38
C ARG A 260 -31.29 -3.89 -19.12
N VAL A 261 -30.54 -2.87 -19.61
CA VAL A 261 -30.97 -1.47 -19.58
C VAL A 261 -32.31 -1.29 -20.30
N LEU A 262 -32.45 -1.82 -21.50
CA LEU A 262 -33.71 -1.77 -22.27
C LEU A 262 -34.86 -2.42 -21.50
N ALA A 263 -34.67 -3.65 -21.02
CA ALA A 263 -35.67 -4.35 -20.24
C ALA A 263 -36.13 -3.55 -19.03
N LYS A 264 -35.19 -2.96 -18.27
CA LYS A 264 -35.47 -2.15 -17.08
C LYS A 264 -36.20 -0.85 -17.45
N VAL A 265 -35.79 -0.14 -18.50
CA VAL A 265 -36.48 1.06 -18.98
C VAL A 265 -37.93 0.75 -19.36
N TYR A 266 -38.17 -0.31 -20.14
CA TYR A 266 -39.53 -0.68 -20.54
C TYR A 266 -40.37 -1.17 -19.38
N TYR A 267 -39.80 -1.89 -18.42
CA TYR A 267 -40.48 -2.23 -17.17
C TYR A 267 -40.96 -0.97 -16.41
N LEU A 268 -40.05 0.01 -16.21
CA LEU A 268 -40.37 1.25 -15.51
C LEU A 268 -41.35 2.14 -16.28
N GLN A 269 -41.48 1.96 -17.59
CA GLN A 269 -42.52 2.56 -18.42
C GLN A 269 -43.82 1.75 -18.46
N HIS A 270 -43.98 0.70 -17.66
CA HIS A 270 -45.11 -0.21 -17.65
C HIS A 270 -45.39 -0.94 -18.98
N LYS A 271 -44.39 -1.08 -19.84
CA LYS A 271 -44.43 -1.82 -21.10
C LYS A 271 -43.91 -3.25 -20.93
N ILE A 272 -44.67 -4.05 -20.21
CA ILE A 272 -44.22 -5.34 -19.68
C ILE A 272 -43.81 -6.32 -20.81
N ASP A 273 -44.53 -6.37 -21.93
CA ASP A 273 -44.19 -7.26 -23.04
C ASP A 273 -42.82 -6.92 -23.64
N SER A 274 -42.53 -5.63 -23.82
CA SER A 274 -41.23 -5.17 -24.29
C SER A 274 -40.13 -5.44 -23.28
N ALA A 275 -40.41 -5.25 -22.00
CA ALA A 275 -39.48 -5.56 -20.92
C ALA A 275 -39.08 -7.04 -20.93
N ARG A 276 -40.09 -7.94 -21.04
CA ARG A 276 -39.87 -9.39 -21.13
C ARG A 276 -39.10 -9.79 -22.38
N TYR A 277 -39.40 -9.17 -23.50
CA TYR A 277 -38.66 -9.43 -24.76
C TYR A 277 -37.16 -9.17 -24.60
N TYR A 278 -36.77 -8.00 -24.10
CA TYR A 278 -35.38 -7.66 -23.93
C TYR A 278 -34.72 -8.42 -22.74
N PHE A 279 -35.49 -8.74 -21.70
CA PHE A 279 -35.05 -9.61 -20.61
C PHE A 279 -34.64 -11.00 -21.11
N ASN A 280 -35.45 -11.62 -21.96
CA ASN A 280 -35.16 -12.94 -22.50
C ASN A 280 -33.85 -12.94 -23.33
N ILE A 281 -33.62 -11.90 -24.15
CA ILE A 281 -32.35 -11.76 -24.87
C ILE A 281 -31.18 -11.61 -23.89
N ALA A 282 -31.33 -10.80 -22.84
CA ALA A 282 -30.29 -10.64 -21.83
C ALA A 282 -29.99 -11.95 -21.11
N SER A 283 -31.02 -12.76 -20.81
CA SER A 283 -30.86 -14.06 -20.13
C SER A 283 -30.12 -15.10 -20.97
N GLU A 284 -30.25 -15.04 -22.29
CA GLU A 284 -29.50 -15.92 -23.22
C GLU A 284 -28.00 -15.54 -23.31
N LEU A 285 -27.63 -14.33 -22.88
CA LEU A 285 -26.28 -13.78 -22.92
C LEU A 285 -25.57 -13.79 -21.56
N ALA A 286 -26.21 -14.28 -20.49
CA ALA A 286 -25.61 -14.35 -19.17
C ALA A 286 -24.48 -15.39 -19.14
N GLU A 287 -23.30 -14.98 -18.63
CA GLU A 287 -22.11 -15.82 -18.59
C GLU A 287 -21.63 -16.09 -17.15
N ASP A 288 -22.01 -15.26 -16.18
CA ASP A 288 -21.53 -15.37 -14.80
C ASP A 288 -22.64 -15.22 -13.74
N ILE A 289 -22.33 -15.64 -12.51
CA ILE A 289 -23.25 -15.60 -11.37
C ILE A 289 -23.75 -14.19 -11.02
N ARG A 290 -22.97 -13.13 -11.36
CA ARG A 290 -23.36 -11.74 -11.08
C ARG A 290 -24.39 -11.26 -12.09
N ASP A 291 -24.24 -11.67 -13.36
CA ASP A 291 -25.25 -11.43 -14.40
C ASP A 291 -26.56 -12.12 -14.04
N ASP A 292 -26.49 -13.40 -13.64
CA ASP A 292 -27.65 -14.16 -13.21
C ASP A 292 -28.38 -13.49 -12.03
N ALA A 293 -27.63 -12.98 -11.04
CA ALA A 293 -28.24 -12.29 -9.89
C ALA A 293 -28.96 -10.99 -10.29
N GLN A 294 -28.40 -10.22 -11.20
CA GLN A 294 -29.01 -8.99 -11.70
C GLN A 294 -30.25 -9.27 -12.55
N LEU A 295 -30.20 -10.33 -13.34
CA LEU A 295 -31.34 -10.79 -14.13
C LEU A 295 -32.46 -11.36 -13.25
N ALA A 296 -32.12 -12.18 -12.25
CA ALA A 296 -33.09 -12.68 -11.27
C ALA A 296 -33.81 -11.53 -10.57
N TYR A 297 -33.09 -10.47 -10.16
CA TYR A 297 -33.71 -9.28 -9.58
C TYR A 297 -34.64 -8.55 -10.55
N LEU A 298 -34.28 -8.42 -11.82
CA LEU A 298 -35.13 -7.82 -12.86
C LEU A 298 -36.33 -8.71 -13.18
N SER A 299 -36.16 -10.03 -13.21
CA SER A 299 -37.23 -11.00 -13.35
C SER A 299 -38.31 -10.85 -12.29
N ILE A 300 -37.94 -10.74 -11.00
CA ILE A 300 -38.85 -10.47 -9.90
C ILE A 300 -39.76 -9.28 -10.22
N GLN A 301 -39.16 -8.18 -10.69
CA GLN A 301 -39.90 -6.95 -10.99
C GLN A 301 -40.89 -7.14 -12.14
N ILE A 302 -40.47 -7.80 -13.22
CA ILE A 302 -41.28 -8.04 -14.41
C ILE A 302 -42.43 -9.02 -14.07
N GLU A 303 -42.16 -10.11 -13.36
CA GLU A 303 -43.16 -11.12 -13.04
C GLU A 303 -44.21 -10.61 -12.06
N LEU A 304 -43.79 -9.82 -11.04
CA LEU A 304 -44.76 -9.14 -10.14
C LEU A 304 -45.64 -8.16 -10.90
N ALA A 305 -45.09 -7.39 -11.83
CA ALA A 305 -45.86 -6.45 -12.65
C ALA A 305 -46.79 -7.16 -13.65
N SER A 306 -46.47 -8.40 -14.04
CA SER A 306 -47.27 -9.25 -14.89
C SER A 306 -48.38 -9.99 -14.13
N GLY A 307 -48.35 -9.98 -12.80
CA GLY A 307 -49.28 -10.78 -11.94
C GLY A 307 -48.88 -12.26 -11.80
N ASN A 308 -47.71 -12.66 -12.25
CA ASN A 308 -47.21 -14.03 -12.23
C ASN A 308 -46.52 -14.33 -10.89
N SER A 309 -47.29 -14.53 -9.84
CA SER A 309 -46.78 -14.68 -8.47
C SER A 309 -45.90 -15.92 -8.28
N GLU A 310 -46.14 -17.00 -9.01
CA GLU A 310 -45.36 -18.24 -8.92
C GLU A 310 -43.95 -18.05 -9.51
N GLU A 311 -43.85 -17.50 -10.70
CA GLU A 311 -42.59 -17.20 -11.35
C GLU A 311 -41.80 -16.14 -10.57
N ALA A 312 -42.50 -15.13 -10.01
CA ALA A 312 -41.85 -14.15 -9.13
C ALA A 312 -41.25 -14.80 -7.88
N ALA A 313 -41.97 -15.77 -7.26
CA ALA A 313 -41.46 -16.53 -6.10
C ALA A 313 -40.22 -17.38 -6.46
N ASN A 314 -40.22 -18.00 -7.64
CA ASN A 314 -39.06 -18.74 -8.15
C ASN A 314 -37.85 -17.80 -8.32
N SER A 315 -38.02 -16.66 -8.98
CA SER A 315 -36.97 -15.66 -9.19
C SER A 315 -36.47 -15.06 -7.84
N ILE A 316 -37.33 -14.91 -6.84
CA ILE A 316 -36.93 -14.49 -5.48
C ILE A 316 -35.97 -15.52 -4.86
N ASN A 317 -36.35 -16.82 -4.90
CA ASN A 317 -35.52 -17.89 -4.35
C ASN A 317 -34.16 -17.97 -5.06
N GLU A 318 -34.16 -17.84 -6.37
CA GLU A 318 -32.95 -17.81 -7.19
C GLU A 318 -32.05 -16.61 -6.81
N TYR A 319 -32.62 -15.41 -6.76
CA TYR A 319 -31.89 -14.19 -6.35
C TYR A 319 -31.28 -14.33 -4.94
N ILE A 320 -32.03 -14.87 -3.98
CA ILE A 320 -31.54 -15.10 -2.61
C ILE A 320 -30.35 -16.05 -2.63
N TRP A 321 -30.44 -17.16 -3.37
CA TRP A 321 -29.35 -18.13 -3.48
C TRP A 321 -28.10 -17.53 -4.14
N LEU A 322 -28.28 -16.81 -5.26
CA LEU A 322 -27.19 -16.13 -5.98
C LEU A 322 -26.54 -15.04 -5.11
N SER A 323 -27.35 -14.20 -4.47
CA SER A 323 -26.89 -13.12 -3.58
C SER A 323 -26.13 -13.67 -2.37
N ASP A 324 -26.61 -14.77 -1.75
CA ASP A 324 -25.91 -15.43 -0.64
C ASP A 324 -24.57 -16.05 -1.11
N SER A 325 -24.57 -16.66 -2.30
CA SER A 325 -23.35 -17.22 -2.90
C SER A 325 -22.30 -16.15 -3.18
N ILE A 326 -22.69 -15.01 -3.76
CA ILE A 326 -21.83 -13.85 -3.98
C ILE A 326 -21.31 -13.30 -2.65
N SER A 327 -22.19 -13.15 -1.66
CA SER A 327 -21.83 -12.65 -0.33
C SER A 327 -20.83 -13.56 0.37
N ARG A 328 -20.99 -14.87 0.30
CA ARG A 328 -20.02 -15.84 0.86
C ARG A 328 -18.67 -15.75 0.18
N MET A 329 -18.64 -15.60 -1.15
CA MET A 329 -17.41 -15.42 -1.92
C MET A 329 -16.66 -14.17 -1.44
N VAL A 330 -17.35 -13.03 -1.33
CA VAL A 330 -16.76 -11.75 -0.87
C VAL A 330 -16.26 -11.84 0.57
N VAL A 331 -17.04 -12.43 1.48
CA VAL A 331 -16.65 -12.57 2.90
C VAL A 331 -15.44 -13.49 3.06
N SER A 332 -15.39 -14.62 2.34
CA SER A 332 -14.24 -15.52 2.38
C SER A 332 -12.95 -14.84 1.88
N GLN A 333 -13.04 -14.08 0.81
CA GLN A 333 -11.92 -13.31 0.25
C GLN A 333 -11.47 -12.19 1.19
N SER A 334 -12.39 -11.47 1.83
CA SER A 334 -12.11 -10.39 2.78
C SER A 334 -11.38 -10.88 4.05
N ALA A 335 -11.80 -12.02 4.62
CA ALA A 335 -11.13 -12.64 5.75
C ALA A 335 -9.69 -13.06 5.40
N THR A 336 -9.50 -13.65 4.23
CA THR A 336 -8.20 -14.07 3.72
C THR A 336 -7.26 -12.86 3.44
N ALA A 337 -7.80 -11.76 2.93
CA ALA A 337 -7.03 -10.51 2.72
C ALA A 337 -6.59 -9.87 4.05
N ALA A 338 -7.45 -9.91 5.07
CA ALA A 338 -7.11 -9.44 6.43
C ALA A 338 -6.00 -10.28 7.07
N GLU A 339 -6.07 -11.60 6.90
CA GLU A 339 -5.05 -12.53 7.37
C GLU A 339 -3.71 -12.32 6.66
N GLY A 340 -3.72 -12.17 5.33
CA GLY A 340 -2.53 -11.85 4.54
C GLY A 340 -1.89 -10.52 4.94
N LYS A 341 -2.68 -9.51 5.25
CA LYS A 341 -2.20 -8.23 5.77
C LYS A 341 -1.54 -8.39 7.15
N TYR A 342 -2.17 -9.18 8.04
CA TYR A 342 -1.63 -9.48 9.37
C TYR A 342 -0.29 -10.21 9.29
N TYR A 343 -0.16 -11.27 8.50
CA TYR A 343 1.10 -11.99 8.32
C TYR A 343 2.17 -11.12 7.64
N LYS A 344 1.79 -10.24 6.73
CA LYS A 344 2.70 -9.28 6.11
C LYS A 344 3.25 -8.27 7.12
N GLU A 345 2.41 -7.72 7.98
CA GLU A 345 2.86 -6.81 9.04
C GLU A 345 3.79 -7.54 10.03
N GLN A 346 3.49 -8.79 10.38
CA GLN A 346 4.33 -9.64 11.23
C GLN A 346 5.69 -9.95 10.57
N THR A 347 5.71 -10.32 9.30
CA THR A 347 6.95 -10.62 8.57
C THR A 347 7.77 -9.36 8.27
N ALA A 348 7.13 -8.24 7.94
CA ALA A 348 7.79 -6.95 7.79
C ALA A 348 8.39 -6.47 9.13
N PHE A 349 7.67 -6.65 10.22
CA PHE A 349 8.15 -6.32 11.56
C PHE A 349 9.30 -7.26 12.01
N ALA A 350 9.22 -8.56 11.70
CA ALA A 350 10.29 -9.52 11.97
C ALA A 350 11.56 -9.21 11.15
N SER A 351 11.40 -8.89 9.86
CA SER A 351 12.52 -8.50 8.98
C SER A 351 13.11 -7.15 9.37
N TYR A 352 12.30 -6.20 9.82
CA TYR A 352 12.76 -4.92 10.37
C TYR A 352 13.55 -5.13 11.67
N ARG A 353 13.05 -5.98 12.60
CA ARG A 353 13.79 -6.35 13.82
C ARG A 353 15.15 -7.01 13.50
N LEU A 354 15.18 -7.92 12.53
CA LEU A 354 16.42 -8.55 12.08
C LEU A 354 17.39 -7.51 11.50
N LYS A 355 16.93 -6.62 10.63
CA LYS A 355 17.75 -5.53 10.08
C LYS A 355 18.24 -4.58 11.15
N VAL A 356 17.36 -4.12 12.04
CA VAL A 356 17.72 -3.24 13.16
C VAL A 356 18.73 -3.93 14.09
N ARG A 357 18.54 -5.23 14.38
CA ARG A 357 19.49 -6.02 15.16
C ARG A 357 20.84 -6.12 14.45
N THR A 358 20.88 -6.41 13.17
CA THR A 358 22.10 -6.50 12.37
C THR A 358 22.82 -5.14 12.27
N TYR A 359 22.07 -4.06 12.01
CA TYR A 359 22.64 -2.70 12.04
C TYR A 359 23.14 -2.32 13.44
N PHE A 360 22.42 -2.68 14.47
CA PHE A 360 22.86 -2.46 15.86
C PHE A 360 24.15 -3.25 16.17
N GLU A 361 24.23 -4.51 15.73
CA GLU A 361 25.45 -5.34 15.85
C GLU A 361 26.63 -4.73 15.08
N TYR A 362 26.40 -4.19 13.88
CA TYR A 362 27.43 -3.47 13.10
C TYR A 362 27.84 -2.15 13.78
N ILE A 363 26.90 -1.35 14.26
CA ILE A 363 27.19 -0.10 14.99
C ILE A 363 27.96 -0.40 16.27
N VAL A 364 27.55 -1.40 17.04
CA VAL A 364 28.25 -1.83 18.26
C VAL A 364 29.65 -2.35 17.91
N GLY A 365 29.80 -3.15 16.86
CA GLY A 365 31.10 -3.62 16.38
C GLY A 365 32.02 -2.48 15.98
N LEU A 366 31.49 -1.49 15.24
CA LEU A 366 32.22 -0.30 14.81
C LEU A 366 32.60 0.60 16.00
N LEU A 367 31.71 0.70 17.00
CA LEU A 367 31.96 1.43 18.25
C LEU A 367 33.02 0.73 19.10
N ILE A 368 33.01 -0.60 19.18
CA ILE A 368 34.03 -1.41 19.85
C ILE A 368 35.38 -1.24 19.13
N CYS A 369 35.41 -1.28 17.79
CA CYS A 369 36.62 -1.06 17.00
C CYS A 369 37.17 0.37 17.20
N THR A 370 36.31 1.39 17.18
CA THR A 370 36.74 2.78 17.43
C THR A 370 37.24 2.99 18.84
N VAL A 371 36.57 2.38 19.84
CA VAL A 371 37.04 2.41 21.24
C VAL A 371 38.36 1.65 21.41
N ALA A 372 38.52 0.51 20.74
CA ALA A 372 39.78 -0.26 20.76
C ALA A 372 40.93 0.53 20.12
N ILE A 373 40.69 1.16 18.98
CA ILE A 373 41.67 2.03 18.30
C ILE A 373 42.01 3.24 19.17
N PHE A 374 41.00 3.85 19.81
CA PHE A 374 41.19 4.97 20.72
C PHE A 374 41.96 4.55 22.00
N LEU A 375 41.68 3.37 22.56
CA LEU A 375 42.42 2.82 23.70
C LEU A 375 43.89 2.52 23.33
N ILE A 376 44.14 1.96 22.14
CA ILE A 376 45.49 1.70 21.64
C ILE A 376 46.23 3.02 21.44
N TYR A 377 45.58 4.01 20.82
CA TYR A 377 46.13 5.35 20.65
C TYR A 377 46.38 6.04 21.97
N TYR A 378 45.42 5.99 22.90
CA TYR A 378 45.53 6.55 24.27
C TYR A 378 46.64 5.88 25.09
N TYR A 379 46.79 4.55 25.00
CA TYR A 379 47.87 3.82 25.67
C TYR A 379 49.26 4.17 25.12
N ARG A 380 49.36 4.33 23.83
CA ARG A 380 50.61 4.79 23.16
C ARG A 380 50.96 6.24 23.53
N GLU A 381 50.00 7.10 23.61
CA GLU A 381 50.18 8.51 23.95
C GLU A 381 50.46 8.70 25.46
N ARG A 382 49.82 7.90 26.30
CA ARG A 382 50.03 7.90 27.76
C ARG A 382 51.44 7.49 28.18
N MET A 383 52.05 6.59 27.44
CA MET A 383 53.45 6.19 27.67
C MET A 383 54.44 7.31 27.38
N LYS A 384 54.10 8.23 26.45
CA LYS A 384 54.94 9.35 26.07
C LYS A 384 54.75 10.63 26.93
N ARG A 385 53.61 10.83 27.56
CA ARG A 385 53.27 12.13 28.16
C ARG A 385 52.90 12.07 29.66
N LYS A 386 53.29 11.05 30.37
CA LYS A 386 52.92 10.84 31.79
C LYS A 386 53.33 11.97 32.74
N GLN A 387 54.24 12.83 32.39
CA GLN A 387 54.71 13.90 33.32
C GLN A 387 54.13 15.30 33.06
N GLN A 388 53.62 15.59 31.87
CA GLN A 388 53.15 16.95 31.55
C GLN A 388 51.62 17.16 31.62
N GLN A 389 50.83 16.09 31.74
CA GLN A 389 49.35 16.18 31.68
C GLN A 389 48.65 16.44 33.02
N VAL A 390 49.23 16.01 34.13
CA VAL A 390 48.59 16.19 35.43
C VAL A 390 48.43 17.67 35.78
N GLU A 391 49.40 18.49 35.45
CA GLU A 391 49.34 19.94 35.71
C GLU A 391 48.32 20.69 34.84
N ARG A 392 48.17 20.27 33.55
CA ARG A 392 47.16 20.89 32.67
C ARG A 392 45.75 20.50 32.99
N TYR A 393 45.53 19.27 33.50
CA TYR A 393 44.18 18.83 33.95
C TYR A 393 43.71 19.57 35.19
N MET A 394 44.59 19.85 36.15
CA MET A 394 44.27 20.66 37.30
C MET A 394 43.83 22.08 36.93
N LEU A 395 44.51 22.72 36.03
CA LEU A 395 44.17 24.06 35.53
C LEU A 395 42.87 24.10 34.74
N ALA A 396 42.57 23.04 33.97
CA ALA A 396 41.28 22.93 33.22
C ALA A 396 40.09 22.69 34.16
N VAL A 397 40.24 21.87 35.17
CA VAL A 397 39.19 21.62 36.18
C VAL A 397 38.89 22.89 36.97
N ASP A 398 39.90 23.64 37.34
CA ASP A 398 39.72 24.90 38.06
C ASP A 398 39.07 25.99 37.16
N SER A 399 39.38 26.02 35.85
CA SER A 399 38.73 26.93 34.91
C SER A 399 37.27 26.58 34.66
N ILE A 400 36.91 25.28 34.60
CA ILE A 400 35.53 24.80 34.49
C ILE A 400 34.74 25.09 35.76
N ARG A 401 35.40 24.94 36.94
CA ARG A 401 34.81 25.28 38.24
C ARG A 401 34.51 26.77 38.37
N ALA A 402 35.43 27.60 37.90
CA ALA A 402 35.27 29.06 37.85
C ALA A 402 34.18 29.47 36.85
N SER A 403 34.09 28.80 35.70
CA SER A 403 33.05 29.04 34.66
C SER A 403 31.66 28.61 35.16
N LYS A 404 31.58 27.45 35.85
CA LYS A 404 30.34 26.98 36.49
C LYS A 404 29.83 27.98 37.52
N ASN A 405 30.73 28.51 38.35
CA ASN A 405 30.36 29.48 39.39
C ASN A 405 29.92 30.82 38.80
N ARG A 406 30.55 31.31 37.70
CA ARG A 406 30.08 32.51 36.96
C ARG A 406 28.73 32.32 36.31
N ILE A 407 28.44 31.14 35.75
CA ILE A 407 27.13 30.85 35.17
C ILE A 407 26.05 30.80 36.24
N LEU A 408 26.36 30.25 37.43
CA LEU A 408 25.45 30.22 38.57
C LEU A 408 25.19 31.61 39.17
N GLU A 409 26.19 32.50 39.19
CA GLU A 409 26.03 33.91 39.62
C GLU A 409 25.21 34.74 38.62
N HIS A 410 25.43 34.56 37.30
CA HIS A 410 24.62 35.23 36.26
C HIS A 410 23.15 34.77 36.23
N LEU A 411 22.87 33.51 36.59
CA LEU A 411 21.50 32.97 36.67
C LEU A 411 20.72 33.42 37.95
N ALA A 412 21.41 33.92 38.95
CA ALA A 412 20.80 34.41 40.20
C ALA A 412 20.17 35.83 40.09
N VAL A 413 20.35 36.53 38.95
CA VAL A 413 19.98 37.96 38.79
C VAL A 413 18.67 38.17 37.98
N LYS A 414 18.03 37.13 37.42
CA LYS A 414 16.75 37.25 36.68
C LYS A 414 15.63 36.44 37.29
N GLU A 415 14.62 37.14 37.76
CA GLU A 415 13.47 36.61 38.48
C GLU A 415 12.46 35.82 37.62
N GLY A 416 11.99 34.73 38.17
CA GLY A 416 10.63 34.17 38.00
C GLY A 416 10.41 33.13 36.94
N GLN A 417 10.88 33.29 35.70
CA GLN A 417 10.66 32.32 34.58
C GLN A 417 11.85 31.36 34.38
N GLU A 418 12.99 31.67 34.92
CA GLU A 418 14.22 30.88 34.74
C GLU A 418 14.35 29.73 35.77
N VAL A 419 13.61 29.75 36.88
CA VAL A 419 13.69 28.70 37.94
C VAL A 419 13.13 27.37 37.41
N GLN A 420 12.02 27.38 36.69
CA GLN A 420 11.43 26.16 36.11
C GLN A 420 12.29 25.53 34.98
N LEU A 421 12.90 26.38 34.14
CA LEU A 421 13.83 25.92 33.11
C LEU A 421 15.12 25.37 33.73
N LYS A 422 15.58 25.94 34.83
CA LYS A 422 16.78 25.52 35.56
C LYS A 422 16.58 24.18 36.28
N GLU A 423 15.44 23.97 36.93
CA GLU A 423 15.09 22.67 37.53
C GLU A 423 14.92 21.57 36.49
N LEU A 424 14.29 21.90 35.34
CA LEU A 424 14.11 20.97 34.20
C LEU A 424 15.45 20.56 33.59
N VAL A 425 16.38 21.50 33.43
CA VAL A 425 17.73 21.23 32.90
C VAL A 425 18.54 20.44 33.90
N LEU A 426 18.44 20.76 35.20
CA LEU A 426 19.14 20.02 36.24
C LEU A 426 18.62 18.60 36.41
N SER A 427 17.30 18.37 36.36
CA SER A 427 16.72 17.02 36.44
C SER A 427 17.12 16.14 35.25
N ARG A 428 17.23 16.73 34.04
CA ARG A 428 17.76 16.01 32.87
C ARG A 428 19.25 15.68 33.00
N PHE A 429 20.06 16.59 33.55
CA PHE A 429 21.48 16.32 33.76
C PHE A 429 21.69 15.30 34.90
N GLU A 430 20.88 15.30 35.94
CA GLU A 430 20.89 14.30 37.01
C GLU A 430 20.52 12.90 36.47
N PHE A 431 19.51 12.82 35.63
CA PHE A 431 19.13 11.56 34.93
C PHE A 431 20.24 11.05 34.02
N LEU A 432 20.88 11.94 33.23
CA LEU A 432 22.02 11.58 32.38
C LEU A 432 23.27 11.20 33.19
N ASP A 433 23.50 11.84 34.34
CA ASP A 433 24.59 11.51 35.22
C ASP A 433 24.36 10.16 35.92
N GLN A 434 23.11 9.86 36.35
CA GLN A 434 22.74 8.55 36.89
C GLN A 434 22.87 7.44 35.85
N LEU A 435 22.47 7.68 34.60
CA LEU A 435 22.69 6.76 33.46
C LEU A 435 24.18 6.60 33.16
N GLY A 436 24.96 7.69 33.21
CA GLY A 436 26.40 7.70 33.01
C GLY A 436 27.13 6.92 34.10
N ARG A 437 26.75 7.11 35.38
CA ARG A 437 27.30 6.35 36.53
C ARG A 437 26.94 4.87 36.43
N ALA A 438 25.69 4.53 36.13
CA ALA A 438 25.25 3.15 35.94
C ALA A 438 26.01 2.45 34.80
N PHE A 439 26.45 3.22 33.80
CA PHE A 439 27.27 2.74 32.66
C PHE A 439 28.76 2.57 33.07
N TYR A 440 29.30 3.45 33.92
CA TYR A 440 30.72 3.44 34.29
C TYR A 440 31.06 2.54 35.48
N GLU A 441 30.13 2.36 36.44
CA GLU A 441 30.41 1.67 37.69
C GLU A 441 30.39 0.13 37.60
N ARG A 442 29.95 -0.46 36.53
CA ARG A 442 29.89 -1.94 36.39
C ARG A 442 30.22 -2.40 34.96
N ASN A 443 31.29 -3.17 34.81
CA ASN A 443 31.74 -3.79 33.56
C ASN A 443 30.61 -4.59 32.84
N ASN A 444 30.24 -4.16 31.70
CA ASN A 444 29.42 -4.67 30.57
C ASN A 444 28.89 -6.13 30.65
N THR A 445 28.06 -6.47 31.61
CA THR A 445 27.40 -7.78 31.71
C THR A 445 25.91 -7.69 31.42
N LYS A 446 25.28 -8.83 31.03
CA LYS A 446 23.80 -8.94 30.82
C LYS A 446 22.97 -8.30 31.93
N ALA A 447 23.50 -8.30 33.18
CA ALA A 447 22.88 -7.67 34.35
C ALA A 447 22.75 -6.15 34.23
N GLN A 448 23.64 -5.48 33.47
CA GLN A 448 23.58 -4.02 33.30
C GLN A 448 22.56 -3.61 32.24
N GLN A 449 22.43 -4.39 31.18
CA GLN A 449 21.36 -4.19 30.19
C GLN A 449 19.99 -4.29 30.87
N GLU A 450 19.86 -5.19 31.82
CA GLU A 450 18.64 -5.38 32.60
C GLU A 450 18.38 -4.22 33.58
N VAL A 451 19.42 -3.65 34.15
CA VAL A 451 19.32 -2.47 35.06
C VAL A 451 18.96 -1.21 34.27
N ILE A 452 19.59 -0.98 33.10
CA ILE A 452 19.26 0.15 32.22
C ILE A 452 17.83 -0.01 31.67
N TYR A 453 17.46 -1.21 31.19
CA TYR A 453 16.10 -1.51 30.77
C TYR A 453 15.09 -1.28 31.92
N LYS A 454 15.41 -1.70 33.12
CA LYS A 454 14.56 -1.51 34.32
C LYS A 454 14.43 -0.04 34.73
N GLN A 455 15.51 0.75 34.61
CA GLN A 455 15.49 2.19 34.88
C GLN A 455 14.68 2.95 33.80
N VAL A 456 14.88 2.63 32.52
CA VAL A 456 14.11 3.22 31.42
C VAL A 456 12.62 2.83 31.54
N ARG A 457 12.33 1.58 31.85
CA ARG A 457 10.95 1.12 32.07
C ARG A 457 10.32 1.80 33.27
N ASN A 458 11.05 1.93 34.41
CA ASN A 458 10.57 2.62 35.60
C ASN A 458 10.30 4.11 35.32
N PHE A 459 11.13 4.76 34.49
CA PHE A 459 10.92 6.14 34.05
C PHE A 459 9.59 6.27 33.29
N PHE A 460 9.33 5.42 32.32
CA PHE A 460 8.05 5.44 31.55
C PHE A 460 6.85 5.05 32.44
N THR A 461 7.02 4.12 33.35
CA THR A 461 5.96 3.74 34.33
C THR A 461 5.65 4.88 35.27
N ASN A 462 6.65 5.60 35.78
CA ASN A 462 6.47 6.79 36.60
C ASN A 462 5.76 7.92 35.82
N LEU A 463 6.10 8.11 34.55
CA LEU A 463 5.44 9.08 33.68
C LEU A 463 3.93 8.78 33.50
N ALA A 464 3.55 7.49 33.57
CA ALA A 464 2.16 7.03 33.47
C ALA A 464 1.37 7.09 34.77
N SER A 465 2.03 6.81 35.90
CA SER A 465 1.36 6.54 37.19
C SER A 465 1.49 7.67 38.21
N ASN A 466 2.49 8.54 38.07
CA ASN A 466 2.72 9.63 39.03
C ASN A 466 1.95 10.90 38.62
N PRO A 467 0.96 11.35 39.40
CA PRO A 467 0.19 12.56 39.11
C PRO A 467 1.03 13.84 39.00
N ALA A 468 2.11 13.94 39.82
CA ALA A 468 2.99 15.10 39.78
C ALA A 468 3.77 15.18 38.47
N THR A 469 4.33 14.06 38.01
CA THR A 469 5.08 13.98 36.74
C THR A 469 4.17 14.22 35.52
N LYS A 470 2.92 13.75 35.57
CA LYS A 470 1.93 14.06 34.55
C LYS A 470 1.60 15.55 34.46
N LYS A 471 1.43 16.19 35.61
CA LYS A 471 1.16 17.63 35.70
C LYS A 471 2.32 18.45 35.15
N GLU A 472 3.55 18.06 35.50
CA GLU A 472 4.78 18.69 35.01
C GLU A 472 4.91 18.54 33.48
N LEU A 473 4.63 17.36 32.92
CA LEU A 473 4.61 17.16 31.49
C LEU A 473 3.54 18.02 30.79
N GLU A 474 2.35 18.13 31.39
CA GLU A 474 1.28 18.98 30.88
C GLU A 474 1.67 20.46 30.89
N GLU A 475 2.34 20.94 31.94
CA GLU A 475 2.86 22.31 32.04
C GLU A 475 3.89 22.59 30.92
N ILE A 476 4.81 21.64 30.68
CA ILE A 476 5.80 21.73 29.60
C ILE A 476 5.12 21.79 28.23
N VAL A 477 4.16 20.88 27.96
CA VAL A 477 3.43 20.81 26.70
C VAL A 477 2.65 22.12 26.47
N ASN A 478 2.05 22.67 27.50
CA ASN A 478 1.35 23.94 27.44
C ASN A 478 2.30 25.11 27.14
N THR A 479 3.46 25.15 27.77
CA THR A 479 4.46 26.21 27.57
C THR A 479 5.01 26.20 26.14
N VAL A 480 5.28 25.00 25.59
CA VAL A 480 5.85 24.87 24.23
C VAL A 480 4.79 25.01 23.13
N ASN A 481 3.53 24.68 23.40
CA ASN A 481 2.46 24.64 22.41
C ASN A 481 1.30 25.61 22.73
N ASP A 482 1.61 26.79 23.21
CA ASP A 482 0.63 27.88 23.39
C ASP A 482 -0.63 27.47 24.18
N ASN A 483 -0.42 26.84 25.33
CA ASN A 483 -1.46 26.35 26.24
C ASN A 483 -2.44 25.34 25.61
N ILE A 484 -1.94 24.49 24.71
CA ILE A 484 -2.74 23.58 23.90
C ILE A 484 -3.65 22.66 24.73
N ILE A 485 -3.20 22.12 25.87
CA ILE A 485 -4.01 21.22 26.71
C ILE A 485 -5.08 22.00 27.48
N VAL A 486 -4.77 23.23 27.92
CA VAL A 486 -5.74 24.13 28.57
C VAL A 486 -6.85 24.50 27.60
N LYS A 487 -6.50 24.89 26.37
CA LYS A 487 -7.44 25.20 25.30
C LYS A 487 -8.29 23.98 24.93
N LEU A 488 -7.67 22.81 24.85
CA LEU A 488 -8.35 21.57 24.51
C LEU A 488 -9.37 21.16 25.57
N ARG A 489 -9.06 21.26 26.86
CA ARG A 489 -10.01 21.00 27.95
C ARG A 489 -11.20 21.96 27.94
N LYS A 490 -10.96 23.24 27.61
CA LYS A 490 -12.00 24.25 27.52
C LYS A 490 -12.96 23.99 26.35
N GLN A 491 -12.44 23.58 25.20
CA GLN A 491 -13.22 23.42 23.98
C GLN A 491 -13.84 22.02 23.85
N PHE A 492 -13.22 20.99 24.43
CA PHE A 492 -13.65 19.59 24.34
C PHE A 492 -13.93 18.98 25.72
N SER A 493 -14.84 19.58 26.48
CA SER A 493 -15.22 19.15 27.84
C SER A 493 -15.73 17.70 27.93
N LYS A 494 -16.16 17.09 26.79
CA LYS A 494 -16.61 15.71 26.69
C LYS A 494 -15.48 14.68 26.47
N PHE A 495 -14.22 15.09 26.41
CA PHE A 495 -13.10 14.14 26.33
C PHE A 495 -12.85 13.51 27.69
N LYS A 496 -12.60 12.19 27.69
CA LYS A 496 -12.25 11.48 28.92
C LYS A 496 -10.84 11.89 29.38
N PRO A 497 -10.53 11.84 30.67
CA PRO A 497 -9.17 12.11 31.17
C PRO A 497 -8.08 11.34 30.42
N ALA A 498 -8.34 10.04 30.13
CA ALA A 498 -7.41 9.20 29.38
C ALA A 498 -7.22 9.63 27.90
N ASP A 499 -8.15 10.38 27.33
CA ASP A 499 -8.01 10.93 25.98
C ASP A 499 -7.18 12.21 26.00
N ILE A 500 -7.30 13.00 27.07
CA ILE A 500 -6.46 14.19 27.32
C ILE A 500 -5.02 13.75 27.57
N ASP A 501 -4.80 12.74 28.40
CA ASP A 501 -3.45 12.17 28.65
C ASP A 501 -2.81 11.72 27.33
N LEU A 502 -3.57 11.00 26.50
CA LEU A 502 -3.08 10.55 25.20
C LEU A 502 -2.69 11.72 24.28
N LEU A 503 -3.52 12.76 24.24
CA LEU A 503 -3.22 13.97 23.46
C LEU A 503 -2.02 14.73 24.00
N CYS A 504 -1.85 14.77 25.32
CA CYS A 504 -0.67 15.35 25.95
C CYS A 504 0.62 14.63 25.52
N TYR A 505 0.63 13.30 25.50
CA TYR A 505 1.78 12.53 25.01
C TYR A 505 2.06 12.77 23.52
N ILE A 506 1.02 12.87 22.70
CA ILE A 506 1.14 13.18 21.26
C ILE A 506 1.75 14.56 21.04
N TYR A 507 1.28 15.59 21.76
CA TYR A 507 1.78 16.96 21.65
C TYR A 507 3.16 17.14 22.28
N ALA A 508 3.55 16.25 23.19
CA ALA A 508 4.92 16.13 23.68
C ALA A 508 5.89 15.52 22.65
N GLY A 509 5.38 15.05 21.51
CA GLY A 509 6.18 14.48 20.42
C GLY A 509 6.52 12.99 20.59
N PHE A 510 5.86 12.27 21.51
CA PHE A 510 6.12 10.84 21.66
C PHE A 510 5.57 10.03 20.50
N SER A 511 6.35 9.05 20.02
CA SER A 511 5.89 8.11 19.01
C SER A 511 4.81 7.17 19.55
N ALA A 512 3.97 6.63 18.67
CA ALA A 512 2.92 5.68 19.05
C ALA A 512 3.46 4.44 19.77
N GLN A 513 4.69 4.03 19.46
CA GLN A 513 5.40 2.94 20.14
C GLN A 513 5.71 3.30 21.60
N ILE A 514 6.23 4.49 21.85
CA ILE A 514 6.52 4.98 23.20
C ILE A 514 5.22 5.16 23.98
N ILE A 515 4.21 5.77 23.38
CA ILE A 515 2.89 5.96 24.00
C ILE A 515 2.27 4.61 24.38
N SER A 516 2.38 3.57 23.53
CA SER A 516 1.87 2.23 23.84
C SER A 516 2.53 1.63 25.09
N VAL A 517 3.82 1.90 25.30
CA VAL A 517 4.55 1.48 26.51
C VAL A 517 4.09 2.27 27.74
N ILE A 518 3.89 3.59 27.60
CA ILE A 518 3.45 4.47 28.69
C ILE A 518 2.06 4.06 29.20
N ILE A 519 1.10 3.85 28.27
CA ILE A 519 -0.31 3.57 28.63
C ILE A 519 -0.62 2.08 28.78
N GLY A 520 0.33 1.19 28.47
CA GLY A 520 0.15 -0.27 28.57
C GLY A 520 -0.83 -0.86 27.54
N ASP A 521 -0.93 -0.25 26.35
CA ASP A 521 -1.88 -0.64 25.30
C ASP A 521 -1.13 -1.06 24.02
N SER A 522 -1.84 -1.65 23.04
CA SER A 522 -1.23 -2.01 21.75
C SER A 522 -0.97 -0.76 20.90
N VAL A 523 0.08 -0.82 20.06
CA VAL A 523 0.40 0.27 19.12
C VAL A 523 -0.77 0.54 18.17
N SER A 524 -1.46 -0.52 17.72
CA SER A 524 -2.66 -0.42 16.87
C SER A 524 -3.78 0.34 17.58
N ASN A 525 -4.02 0.06 18.86
CA ASN A 525 -5.02 0.78 19.66
C ASN A 525 -4.66 2.25 19.85
N VAL A 526 -3.37 2.57 20.02
CA VAL A 526 -2.91 3.96 20.06
C VAL A 526 -3.21 4.69 18.74
N TYR A 527 -2.89 4.07 17.59
CA TYR A 527 -3.22 4.65 16.29
C TYR A 527 -4.74 4.82 16.09
N ASN A 528 -5.52 3.80 16.45
CA ASN A 528 -6.98 3.86 16.35
C ASN A 528 -7.58 4.95 17.25
N ARG A 529 -7.05 5.11 18.47
CA ARG A 529 -7.47 6.17 19.39
C ARG A 529 -7.06 7.55 18.88
N LYS A 530 -5.83 7.70 18.39
CA LYS A 530 -5.33 8.93 17.75
C LYS A 530 -6.22 9.32 16.58
N SER A 531 -6.51 8.39 15.64
CA SER A 531 -7.37 8.61 14.48
C SER A 531 -8.79 9.06 14.88
N ARG A 532 -9.38 8.37 15.88
CA ARG A 532 -10.72 8.73 16.39
C ARG A 532 -10.73 10.11 17.04
N LEU A 533 -9.71 10.46 17.82
CA LEU A 533 -9.61 11.79 18.44
C LEU A 533 -9.41 12.86 17.38
N LYS A 534 -8.57 12.62 16.39
CA LYS A 534 -8.36 13.51 15.25
C LYS A 534 -9.66 13.76 14.48
N ALA A 535 -10.42 12.70 14.19
CA ALA A 535 -11.72 12.78 13.52
C ALA A 535 -12.76 13.56 14.36
N ARG A 536 -12.78 13.34 15.68
CA ARG A 536 -13.67 14.08 16.59
C ARG A 536 -13.32 15.56 16.68
N ILE A 537 -12.05 15.92 16.66
CA ILE A 537 -11.59 17.32 16.62
C ILE A 537 -11.94 17.93 15.26
N ALA A 538 -11.71 17.23 14.15
CA ALA A 538 -12.00 17.69 12.81
C ALA A 538 -13.51 17.94 12.57
N ALA A 539 -14.37 17.09 13.14
CA ALA A 539 -15.83 17.19 13.04
C ALA A 539 -16.44 18.23 13.99
N SER A 540 -15.65 18.91 14.79
CA SER A 540 -16.14 19.92 15.75
C SER A 540 -16.28 21.30 15.11
N ASP A 541 -17.13 22.13 15.70
CA ASP A 541 -17.30 23.55 15.33
C ASP A 541 -16.24 24.47 15.98
N SER A 542 -15.17 23.90 16.54
CA SER A 542 -14.12 24.67 17.19
C SER A 542 -13.37 25.55 16.20
N ALA A 543 -13.20 26.82 16.50
CA ALA A 543 -12.44 27.77 15.69
C ALA A 543 -10.94 27.42 15.62
N GLU A 544 -10.43 26.66 16.59
CA GLU A 544 -9.01 26.27 16.68
C GLU A 544 -8.76 24.80 16.27
N LYS A 545 -9.73 24.12 15.64
CA LYS A 545 -9.60 22.72 15.25
C LYS A 545 -8.37 22.43 14.40
N ASP A 546 -8.05 23.31 13.45
CA ASP A 546 -6.90 23.14 12.55
C ASP A 546 -5.57 23.27 13.32
N PHE A 547 -5.51 24.14 14.33
CA PHE A 547 -4.37 24.24 15.23
C PHE A 547 -4.11 22.93 15.99
N PHE A 548 -5.16 22.31 16.54
CA PHE A 548 -5.03 21.02 17.24
C PHE A 548 -4.62 19.87 16.29
N ILE A 549 -5.17 19.86 15.06
CA ILE A 549 -4.91 18.83 14.06
C ILE A 549 -3.48 18.92 13.50
N GLN A 550 -2.97 20.14 13.30
CA GLN A 550 -1.64 20.38 12.78
C GLN A 550 -0.55 19.93 13.75
N LYS A 551 -0.82 20.00 15.05
CA LYS A 551 0.10 19.59 16.11
C LYS A 551 0.02 18.08 16.46
N MET A 552 -0.94 17.33 15.91
CA MET A 552 -1.09 15.87 16.08
C MET A 552 -0.23 15.07 15.09
#